data_ffa674364cc760ed58be582742a977f3
#
_entry.id   ffa674364cc760ed58be582742a977f3
#
_cell.length_a   1.000
_cell.length_b   1.000
_cell.length_c   1.000
_cell.angle_alpha   90.00
_cell.angle_beta   90.00
_cell.angle_gamma   90.00
#
_symmetry.space_group_name_H-M   'P 1'
#
loop_
_entity.id
_entity.type
_entity.pdbx_description
1 polymer ?
#
loop_
_entity_poly.entity_id
_entity_poly.type
_entity_poly.pdbx_seq_one_letter_code
_entity_poly.pdbx_strand_id
1 'polypeptide(L)'
;MTSSRLLLSLFFASTFLGGCQTQAAEPGQRAAKARKAAVEPDDGGEFANFGQWRDVNAFIDDMVARHGFTRPELEGVLGKVRFVDSAIQLMKPAPPGRPKNWAAYRARFVEPVRIDAGVAFWNENEAALSRAEATYGVPAEIIVGILGVETVYGRNKGNFRVMDAVTTLAFAYPDTPTRTARMEYFRGELANTLLFARESGIDPFSLRGSYAGAIGWPQFMPGSIRSYGVDFDGDGKVDLRNSPVDAIGSIANFLVAHGWKRGEPTVFPASLDPASGSGWEMFLNQGLEAKFRLDEIRAAGIRPTVEPPADMLFGLVDLQNGGAPTEYWLGANNFFAITQYNRSFFYAMSVIDLGRAVRTARGG
;
A
#
# COMPACT_ATOMS: atom_id res chain seq x y z
N MET A 1 -10.13 -11.16 26.44
CA MET A 1 -10.69 -11.61 25.15
C MET A 1 -10.19 -10.62 24.09
N THR A 2 -9.04 -10.89 23.54
CA THR A 2 -8.34 -10.01 22.59
C THR A 2 -8.69 -10.49 21.20
N SER A 3 -9.56 -9.73 20.51
CA SER A 3 -9.86 -9.96 19.09
C SER A 3 -8.64 -9.59 18.26
N SER A 4 -7.91 -10.60 17.81
CA SER A 4 -6.85 -10.46 16.80
C SER A 4 -7.51 -10.05 15.47
N ARG A 5 -7.51 -8.75 15.16
CA ARG A 5 -7.92 -8.26 13.85
C ARG A 5 -6.82 -8.61 12.84
N LEU A 6 -7.08 -9.63 12.03
CA LEU A 6 -6.25 -10.00 10.89
C LEU A 6 -6.41 -8.91 9.82
N LEU A 7 -5.55 -7.88 9.88
CA LEU A 7 -5.39 -6.90 8.80
C LEU A 7 -4.63 -7.57 7.65
N LEU A 8 -5.38 -8.02 6.65
CA LEU A 8 -4.82 -8.64 5.44
C LEU A 8 -4.50 -7.53 4.45
N SER A 9 -3.24 -7.06 4.45
CA SER A 9 -2.77 -6.03 3.52
C SER A 9 -2.72 -6.53 2.08
N LEU A 10 -3.14 -5.67 1.17
CA LEU A 10 -3.15 -5.93 -0.28
C LEU A 10 -1.72 -5.98 -0.84
N PHE A 11 -1.35 -7.09 -1.48
CA PHE A 11 -0.18 -7.17 -2.32
C PHE A 11 -0.44 -6.39 -3.62
N PHE A 12 0.05 -5.16 -3.71
CA PHE A 12 0.15 -4.45 -4.97
C PHE A 12 1.38 -4.94 -5.75
N ALA A 13 1.22 -6.05 -6.46
CA ALA A 13 2.19 -6.47 -7.46
C ALA A 13 1.83 -5.82 -8.80
N SER A 14 2.31 -4.60 -9.03
CA SER A 14 2.23 -3.97 -10.36
C SER A 14 3.21 -4.68 -11.29
N THR A 15 2.77 -5.71 -11.99
CA THR A 15 3.54 -6.35 -13.06
C THR A 15 3.36 -5.59 -14.36
N PHE A 16 4.26 -4.67 -14.66
CA PHE A 16 4.48 -4.21 -16.04
C PHE A 16 5.60 -5.02 -16.66
N LEU A 17 5.25 -5.90 -17.61
CA LEU A 17 6.17 -6.60 -18.50
C LEU A 17 6.48 -5.71 -19.71
N GLY A 18 7.71 -5.23 -19.79
CA GLY A 18 8.30 -4.71 -21.01
C GLY A 18 9.57 -5.48 -21.33
N GLY A 19 9.49 -6.47 -22.23
CA GLY A 19 10.65 -7.16 -22.77
C GLY A 19 11.33 -6.27 -23.81
N CYS A 20 12.59 -5.92 -23.61
CA CYS A 20 13.46 -5.39 -24.67
C CYS A 20 14.19 -6.55 -25.33
N GLN A 21 13.85 -6.84 -26.59
CA GLN A 21 14.74 -7.52 -27.53
C GLN A 21 15.44 -6.43 -28.35
N THR A 22 16.77 -6.43 -28.31
CA THR A 22 17.62 -5.61 -29.15
C THR A 22 17.69 -6.23 -30.54
N GLN A 23 17.11 -5.55 -31.53
CA GLN A 23 17.49 -5.70 -32.95
C GLN A 23 17.89 -4.32 -33.48
N ALA A 24 19.06 -4.27 -34.12
CA ALA A 24 19.57 -3.10 -34.80
C ALA A 24 18.64 -2.74 -35.97
N ALA A 25 18.27 -1.47 -36.08
CA ALA A 25 17.51 -0.94 -37.19
C ALA A 25 18.26 0.23 -37.84
N GLU A 26 18.29 0.21 -39.16
CA GLU A 26 18.78 1.24 -40.05
C GLU A 26 17.93 2.53 -39.99
N PRO A 27 18.47 3.69 -40.45
CA PRO A 27 17.83 4.99 -40.19
C PRO A 27 16.83 5.36 -41.29
N GLY A 28 15.61 5.69 -40.84
CA GLY A 28 14.69 6.43 -41.70
C GLY A 28 13.24 5.99 -41.62
N GLN A 29 12.54 6.40 -40.58
CA GLN A 29 11.10 6.71 -40.68
C GLN A 29 10.66 7.50 -39.45
N ARG A 30 9.82 8.53 -39.70
CA ARG A 30 9.31 9.52 -38.74
C ARG A 30 8.69 8.86 -37.50
N ALA A 31 9.10 9.29 -36.30
CA ALA A 31 8.52 8.94 -35.03
C ALA A 31 7.05 9.38 -34.97
N ALA A 32 6.14 8.43 -35.14
CA ALA A 32 4.79 8.56 -34.64
C ALA A 32 4.86 8.34 -33.12
N LYS A 33 4.55 9.38 -32.34
CA LYS A 33 4.37 9.29 -30.89
C LYS A 33 3.34 8.21 -30.60
N ALA A 34 3.79 7.04 -30.14
CA ALA A 34 2.91 6.08 -29.49
C ALA A 34 2.40 6.73 -28.20
N ARG A 35 1.22 7.34 -28.23
CA ARG A 35 0.42 7.59 -27.03
C ARG A 35 0.24 6.24 -26.38
N LYS A 36 0.81 6.04 -25.18
CA LYS A 36 0.36 5.00 -24.27
C LYS A 36 -1.15 5.19 -24.14
N ALA A 37 -1.91 4.25 -24.69
CA ALA A 37 -3.34 4.20 -24.44
C ALA A 37 -3.51 4.10 -22.92
N ALA A 38 -4.09 5.14 -22.33
CA ALA A 38 -4.69 5.00 -21.03
C ALA A 38 -5.65 3.82 -21.18
N VAL A 39 -5.54 2.82 -20.30
CA VAL A 39 -6.56 1.77 -20.20
C VAL A 39 -7.83 2.52 -19.81
N GLU A 40 -8.67 2.80 -20.80
CA GLU A 40 -10.01 3.30 -20.52
C GLU A 40 -10.69 2.27 -19.63
N PRO A 41 -11.41 2.68 -18.59
CA PRO A 41 -12.18 1.74 -17.80
C PRO A 41 -13.12 1.03 -18.78
N ASP A 42 -13.09 -0.30 -18.76
CA ASP A 42 -13.99 -1.13 -19.55
C ASP A 42 -15.43 -0.85 -19.08
N ASP A 43 -16.07 0.10 -19.73
CA ASP A 43 -17.49 0.43 -19.50
C ASP A 43 -18.44 -0.65 -20.08
N GLY A 44 -17.87 -1.69 -20.70
CA GLY A 44 -18.58 -2.82 -21.30
C GLY A 44 -18.82 -4.01 -20.36
N GLY A 45 -18.47 -3.93 -19.08
CA GLY A 45 -18.75 -5.01 -18.13
C GLY A 45 -20.24 -5.34 -18.09
N GLU A 46 -20.57 -6.56 -18.48
CA GLU A 46 -21.93 -7.09 -18.40
C GLU A 46 -22.46 -6.90 -16.99
N PHE A 47 -23.67 -6.34 -16.82
CA PHE A 47 -24.29 -6.17 -15.51
C PHE A 47 -24.46 -7.56 -14.90
N ALA A 48 -23.52 -7.97 -14.03
CA ALA A 48 -23.75 -9.13 -13.21
C ALA A 48 -24.95 -8.81 -12.31
N ASN A 49 -25.99 -9.61 -12.38
CA ASN A 49 -27.14 -9.44 -11.50
C ASN A 49 -26.78 -9.97 -10.10
N PHE A 50 -25.94 -9.20 -9.39
CA PHE A 50 -25.49 -9.54 -8.04
C PHE A 50 -26.68 -9.77 -7.08
N GLY A 51 -27.83 -9.12 -7.30
CA GLY A 51 -29.00 -9.29 -6.47
C GLY A 51 -29.58 -10.71 -6.43
N GLN A 52 -29.20 -11.57 -7.37
CA GLN A 52 -29.62 -12.98 -7.41
C GLN A 52 -28.65 -13.93 -6.69
N TRP A 53 -27.50 -13.46 -6.27
CA TRP A 53 -26.51 -14.31 -5.61
C TRP A 53 -26.86 -14.49 -4.13
N ARG A 54 -26.87 -15.74 -3.67
CA ARG A 54 -27.16 -16.07 -2.26
C ARG A 54 -26.30 -15.28 -1.26
N ASP A 55 -25.01 -15.17 -1.56
CA ASP A 55 -24.05 -14.50 -0.69
C ASP A 55 -24.27 -12.99 -0.63
N VAL A 56 -24.77 -12.38 -1.72
CA VAL A 56 -25.17 -10.96 -1.74
C VAL A 56 -26.38 -10.73 -0.85
N ASN A 57 -27.37 -11.63 -0.87
CA ASN A 57 -28.52 -11.52 0.03
C ASN A 57 -28.10 -11.62 1.51
N ALA A 58 -27.20 -12.56 1.85
CA ALA A 58 -26.67 -12.66 3.20
C ALA A 58 -25.91 -11.39 3.63
N PHE A 59 -25.16 -10.77 2.72
CA PHE A 59 -24.51 -9.47 2.97
C PHE A 59 -25.54 -8.37 3.21
N ILE A 60 -26.61 -8.30 2.41
CA ILE A 60 -27.70 -7.31 2.60
C ILE A 60 -28.35 -7.49 3.97
N ASP A 61 -28.67 -8.74 4.36
CA ASP A 61 -29.26 -9.04 5.67
C ASP A 61 -28.37 -8.56 6.82
N ASP A 62 -27.07 -8.79 6.71
CA ASP A 62 -26.08 -8.35 7.69
C ASP A 62 -26.01 -6.81 7.78
N MET A 63 -25.97 -6.12 6.65
CA MET A 63 -25.96 -4.65 6.60
C MET A 63 -27.23 -4.03 7.18
N VAL A 64 -28.38 -4.63 6.93
CA VAL A 64 -29.66 -4.22 7.54
C VAL A 64 -29.63 -4.40 9.06
N ALA A 65 -29.20 -5.58 9.52
CA ALA A 65 -29.22 -5.92 10.93
C ALA A 65 -28.22 -5.09 11.76
N ARG A 66 -27.03 -4.82 11.23
CA ARG A 66 -25.93 -4.21 12.01
C ARG A 66 -25.73 -2.72 11.74
N HIS A 67 -26.12 -2.23 10.58
CA HIS A 67 -25.74 -0.88 10.14
C HIS A 67 -26.93 0.03 9.82
N GLY A 68 -28.16 -0.45 10.02
CA GLY A 68 -29.38 0.37 9.85
C GLY A 68 -29.65 0.80 8.40
N PHE A 69 -29.16 0.06 7.42
CA PHE A 69 -29.59 0.19 6.04
C PHE A 69 -30.97 -0.46 5.85
N THR A 70 -31.71 -0.04 4.86
CA THR A 70 -32.91 -0.76 4.43
C THR A 70 -32.59 -1.69 3.27
N ARG A 71 -33.29 -2.83 3.19
CA ARG A 71 -33.10 -3.77 2.06
C ARG A 71 -33.33 -3.10 0.70
N PRO A 72 -34.43 -2.34 0.46
CA PRO A 72 -34.61 -1.67 -0.83
C PRO A 72 -33.49 -0.69 -1.19
N GLU A 73 -32.92 0.01 -0.21
CA GLU A 73 -31.78 0.92 -0.42
C GLU A 73 -30.57 0.14 -0.95
N LEU A 74 -30.19 -0.97 -0.29
CA LEU A 74 -29.05 -1.79 -0.70
C LEU A 74 -29.27 -2.49 -2.03
N GLU A 75 -30.48 -3.02 -2.27
CA GLU A 75 -30.84 -3.63 -3.57
C GLU A 75 -30.76 -2.57 -4.69
N GLY A 76 -31.22 -1.34 -4.43
CA GLY A 76 -31.13 -0.24 -5.38
C GLY A 76 -29.69 0.21 -5.67
N VAL A 77 -28.78 0.11 -4.70
CA VAL A 77 -27.37 0.40 -4.90
C VAL A 77 -26.69 -0.77 -5.61
N LEU A 78 -26.81 -2.00 -5.09
CA LEU A 78 -26.12 -3.17 -5.65
C LEU A 78 -26.61 -3.49 -7.07
N GLY A 79 -27.88 -3.18 -7.41
CA GLY A 79 -28.41 -3.32 -8.77
C GLY A 79 -27.76 -2.40 -9.81
N LYS A 80 -26.99 -1.37 -9.39
CA LYS A 80 -26.24 -0.47 -10.28
C LYS A 80 -24.76 -0.83 -10.40
N VAL A 81 -24.31 -1.84 -9.66
CA VAL A 81 -22.91 -2.29 -9.68
C VAL A 81 -22.63 -3.02 -10.99
N ARG A 82 -21.46 -2.76 -11.57
CA ARG A 82 -20.95 -3.44 -12.77
C ARG A 82 -19.89 -4.45 -12.37
N PHE A 83 -19.93 -5.61 -13.00
CA PHE A 83 -18.87 -6.60 -12.86
C PHE A 83 -17.58 -6.12 -13.56
N VAL A 84 -16.42 -6.26 -12.90
CA VAL A 84 -15.13 -5.79 -13.40
C VAL A 84 -14.18 -6.97 -13.55
N ASP A 85 -14.18 -7.64 -14.70
CA ASP A 85 -13.28 -8.77 -14.96
C ASP A 85 -11.80 -8.39 -14.85
N SER A 86 -11.44 -7.19 -15.32
CA SER A 86 -10.06 -6.69 -15.21
C SER A 86 -9.56 -6.62 -13.76
N ALA A 87 -10.42 -6.34 -12.77
CA ALA A 87 -10.04 -6.38 -11.36
C ALA A 87 -9.68 -7.82 -10.94
N ILE A 88 -10.46 -8.83 -11.39
CA ILE A 88 -10.17 -10.24 -11.12
C ILE A 88 -8.83 -10.64 -11.74
N GLN A 89 -8.58 -10.27 -13.00
CA GLN A 89 -7.33 -10.62 -13.68
C GLN A 89 -6.11 -9.99 -12.99
N LEU A 90 -6.21 -8.74 -12.54
CA LEU A 90 -5.16 -8.04 -11.82
C LEU A 90 -4.91 -8.59 -10.40
N MET A 91 -5.88 -9.29 -9.82
CA MET A 91 -5.75 -9.94 -8.50
C MET A 91 -5.17 -11.35 -8.59
N LYS A 92 -5.01 -11.92 -9.79
CA LYS A 92 -4.37 -13.24 -9.93
C LYS A 92 -2.92 -13.19 -9.48
N PRO A 93 -2.43 -14.21 -8.78
CA PRO A 93 -1.01 -14.30 -8.41
C PRO A 93 -0.12 -14.24 -9.65
N ALA A 94 1.03 -13.58 -9.50
CA ALA A 94 2.06 -13.64 -10.53
C ALA A 94 2.51 -15.11 -10.77
N PRO A 95 2.88 -15.48 -12.01
CA PRO A 95 3.43 -16.81 -12.30
C PRO A 95 4.61 -17.12 -11.37
N PRO A 96 4.70 -18.35 -10.82
CA PRO A 96 5.82 -18.74 -9.98
C PRO A 96 7.13 -18.74 -10.78
N GLY A 97 8.26 -18.54 -10.09
CA GLY A 97 9.59 -18.78 -10.66
C GLY A 97 10.46 -17.57 -10.92
N ARG A 98 10.04 -16.34 -10.64
CA ARG A 98 10.97 -15.19 -10.64
C ARG A 98 11.55 -14.99 -9.25
N PRO A 99 12.89 -15.10 -9.07
CA PRO A 99 13.50 -14.79 -7.78
C PRO A 99 13.25 -13.31 -7.42
N LYS A 100 13.06 -13.07 -6.13
CA LYS A 100 12.96 -11.69 -5.62
C LYS A 100 14.24 -10.93 -5.99
N ASN A 101 14.11 -9.70 -6.48
CA ASN A 101 15.24 -8.86 -6.87
C ASN A 101 15.01 -7.45 -6.35
N TRP A 102 15.67 -7.14 -5.24
CA TRP A 102 15.55 -5.86 -4.56
C TRP A 102 16.03 -4.70 -5.43
N ALA A 103 17.20 -4.82 -6.06
CA ALA A 103 17.74 -3.75 -6.91
C ALA A 103 16.77 -3.37 -8.03
N ALA A 104 16.19 -4.35 -8.71
CA ALA A 104 15.19 -4.12 -9.75
C ALA A 104 13.87 -3.56 -9.19
N TYR A 105 13.46 -3.97 -7.99
CA TYR A 105 12.27 -3.45 -7.32
C TYR A 105 12.48 -1.99 -6.90
N ARG A 106 13.58 -1.69 -6.23
CA ARG A 106 13.99 -0.36 -5.77
C ARG A 106 14.05 0.64 -6.92
N ALA A 107 14.66 0.27 -8.03
CA ALA A 107 14.81 1.13 -9.21
C ALA A 107 13.48 1.59 -9.82
N ARG A 108 12.37 0.94 -9.51
CA ARG A 108 11.02 1.34 -9.97
C ARG A 108 10.46 2.52 -9.18
N PHE A 109 10.97 2.75 -7.97
CA PHE A 109 10.48 3.79 -7.07
C PHE A 109 11.50 4.89 -6.82
N VAL A 110 12.77 4.52 -6.69
CA VAL A 110 13.85 5.50 -6.46
C VAL A 110 14.48 5.86 -7.81
N GLU A 111 13.83 6.76 -8.53
CA GLU A 111 14.23 7.21 -9.88
C GLU A 111 14.03 8.73 -10.02
N PRO A 112 14.77 9.40 -10.92
CA PRO A 112 14.84 10.86 -10.99
C PRO A 112 13.46 11.56 -11.07
N VAL A 113 12.58 11.09 -11.96
CA VAL A 113 11.26 11.73 -12.17
C VAL A 113 10.41 11.72 -10.88
N ARG A 114 10.51 10.64 -10.10
CA ARG A 114 9.78 10.54 -8.83
C ARG A 114 10.44 11.35 -7.73
N ILE A 115 11.78 11.43 -7.71
CA ILE A 115 12.53 12.27 -6.77
C ILE A 115 12.20 13.75 -7.02
N ASP A 116 12.26 14.21 -8.27
CA ASP A 116 11.96 15.60 -8.64
C ASP A 116 10.50 15.97 -8.29
N ALA A 117 9.56 15.06 -8.57
CA ALA A 117 8.17 15.24 -8.19
C ALA A 117 8.00 15.30 -6.65
N GLY A 118 8.81 14.54 -5.91
CA GLY A 118 8.82 14.55 -4.46
C GLY A 118 9.34 15.86 -3.87
N VAL A 119 10.39 16.43 -4.45
CA VAL A 119 10.90 17.75 -4.06
C VAL A 119 9.84 18.83 -4.28
N ALA A 120 9.19 18.83 -5.45
CA ALA A 120 8.10 19.76 -5.74
C ALA A 120 6.95 19.62 -4.73
N PHE A 121 6.47 18.37 -4.52
CA PHE A 121 5.41 18.08 -3.56
C PHE A 121 5.76 18.54 -2.15
N TRP A 122 6.98 18.27 -1.69
CA TRP A 122 7.42 18.66 -0.36
C TRP A 122 7.41 20.19 -0.19
N ASN A 123 7.94 20.92 -1.17
CA ASN A 123 7.94 22.39 -1.13
C ASN A 123 6.53 22.99 -1.13
N GLU A 124 5.61 22.42 -1.93
CA GLU A 124 4.22 22.86 -2.00
C GLU A 124 3.45 22.58 -0.70
N ASN A 125 3.81 21.52 0.04
CA ASN A 125 3.09 21.05 1.22
C ASN A 125 3.93 21.13 2.51
N GLU A 126 4.97 21.97 2.54
CA GLU A 126 5.92 22.05 3.66
C GLU A 126 5.25 22.29 5.01
N ALA A 127 4.31 23.23 5.06
CA ALA A 127 3.59 23.55 6.29
C ALA A 127 2.76 22.36 6.82
N ALA A 128 2.10 21.62 5.94
CA ALA A 128 1.32 20.44 6.32
C ALA A 128 2.22 19.29 6.78
N LEU A 129 3.32 19.04 6.08
CA LEU A 129 4.32 18.02 6.44
C LEU A 129 4.97 18.33 7.80
N SER A 130 5.40 19.58 8.03
CA SER A 130 5.99 20.01 9.31
C SER A 130 4.97 19.89 10.46
N ARG A 131 3.70 20.26 10.22
CA ARG A 131 2.63 20.09 11.21
C ARG A 131 2.36 18.62 11.50
N ALA A 132 2.35 17.74 10.49
CA ALA A 132 2.17 16.31 10.69
C ALA A 132 3.31 15.70 11.51
N GLU A 133 4.57 16.08 11.22
CA GLU A 133 5.73 15.66 12.00
C GLU A 133 5.64 16.16 13.45
N ALA A 134 5.27 17.41 13.66
CA ALA A 134 5.09 17.98 15.01
C ALA A 134 3.96 17.27 15.77
N THR A 135 2.84 16.97 15.12
CA THR A 135 1.66 16.36 15.74
C THR A 135 1.87 14.87 16.03
N TYR A 136 2.30 14.12 15.03
CA TYR A 136 2.32 12.66 15.06
C TYR A 136 3.72 12.06 15.31
N GLY A 137 4.78 12.86 15.17
CA GLY A 137 6.16 12.38 15.30
C GLY A 137 6.62 11.51 14.14
N VAL A 138 5.94 11.57 13.01
CA VAL A 138 6.32 10.88 11.78
C VAL A 138 7.10 11.84 10.91
N PRO A 139 8.40 11.58 10.61
CA PRO A 139 9.21 12.48 9.79
C PRO A 139 8.59 12.71 8.42
N ALA A 140 8.67 13.95 7.95
CA ALA A 140 8.14 14.36 6.64
C ALA A 140 8.63 13.45 5.50
N GLU A 141 9.89 13.00 5.54
CA GLU A 141 10.47 12.10 4.55
C GLU A 141 9.72 10.76 4.42
N ILE A 142 9.18 10.23 5.52
CA ILE A 142 8.42 8.97 5.50
C ILE A 142 7.06 9.17 4.81
N ILE A 143 6.37 10.26 5.13
CA ILE A 143 5.08 10.61 4.51
C ILE A 143 5.27 10.84 3.00
N VAL A 144 6.30 11.59 2.62
CA VAL A 144 6.69 11.87 1.23
C VAL A 144 7.06 10.56 0.52
N GLY A 145 7.81 9.67 1.18
CA GLY A 145 8.14 8.35 0.65
C GLY A 145 6.90 7.51 0.33
N ILE A 146 5.93 7.45 1.25
CA ILE A 146 4.66 6.72 1.03
C ILE A 146 3.90 7.32 -0.16
N LEU A 147 3.66 8.64 -0.18
CA LEU A 147 2.92 9.29 -1.27
C LEU A 147 3.61 9.12 -2.63
N GLY A 148 4.94 9.12 -2.63
CA GLY A 148 5.73 8.86 -3.83
C GLY A 148 5.61 7.43 -4.33
N VAL A 149 5.66 6.43 -3.45
CA VAL A 149 5.51 5.01 -3.80
C VAL A 149 4.09 4.72 -4.28
N GLU A 150 3.08 5.21 -3.56
CA GLU A 150 1.68 4.88 -3.82
C GLU A 150 1.16 5.51 -5.13
N THR A 151 1.32 6.79 -5.28
CA THR A 151 0.60 7.52 -6.35
C THR A 151 1.48 8.43 -7.19
N VAL A 152 2.81 8.44 -6.99
CA VAL A 152 3.69 9.46 -7.60
C VAL A 152 3.13 10.86 -7.30
N TYR A 153 2.89 11.11 -6.03
CA TYR A 153 2.34 12.37 -5.52
C TYR A 153 1.02 12.75 -6.22
N GLY A 154 0.06 11.83 -6.17
CA GLY A 154 -1.31 12.04 -6.67
C GLY A 154 -1.49 11.90 -8.19
N ARG A 155 -0.45 11.61 -8.97
CA ARG A 155 -0.56 11.43 -10.43
C ARG A 155 -1.28 10.14 -10.83
N ASN A 156 -1.24 9.09 -9.99
CA ASN A 156 -1.77 7.76 -10.27
C ASN A 156 -2.71 7.27 -9.14
N LYS A 157 -3.86 7.92 -8.97
CA LYS A 157 -4.83 7.59 -7.91
C LYS A 157 -5.80 6.45 -8.29
N GLY A 158 -5.67 5.89 -9.49
CA GLY A 158 -6.61 4.91 -10.03
C GLY A 158 -7.91 5.52 -10.55
N ASN A 159 -8.61 4.78 -11.42
CA ASN A 159 -9.80 5.27 -12.12
C ASN A 159 -10.98 4.29 -12.08
N PHE A 160 -10.82 3.14 -11.43
CA PHE A 160 -11.92 2.20 -11.25
C PHE A 160 -13.00 2.79 -10.35
N ARG A 161 -14.27 2.54 -10.64
CA ARG A 161 -15.34 2.79 -9.68
C ARG A 161 -15.14 1.84 -8.51
N VAL A 162 -14.92 2.39 -7.30
CA VAL A 162 -14.60 1.58 -6.11
C VAL A 162 -15.72 0.60 -5.80
N MET A 163 -16.98 1.04 -5.89
CA MET A 163 -18.14 0.16 -5.68
C MET A 163 -18.11 -1.07 -6.60
N ASP A 164 -17.79 -0.90 -7.88
CA ASP A 164 -17.73 -2.01 -8.84
C ASP A 164 -16.58 -2.96 -8.50
N ALA A 165 -15.38 -2.41 -8.25
CA ALA A 165 -14.19 -3.19 -7.95
C ALA A 165 -14.34 -4.00 -6.66
N VAL A 166 -14.72 -3.34 -5.55
CA VAL A 166 -14.85 -4.04 -4.25
C VAL A 166 -15.99 -5.05 -4.24
N THR A 167 -17.13 -4.75 -4.91
CA THR A 167 -18.24 -5.71 -5.01
C THR A 167 -17.83 -6.92 -5.85
N THR A 168 -17.17 -6.71 -6.99
CA THR A 168 -16.67 -7.81 -7.82
C THR A 168 -15.74 -8.71 -7.01
N LEU A 169 -14.78 -8.14 -6.27
CA LEU A 169 -13.83 -8.91 -5.48
C LEU A 169 -14.45 -9.52 -4.22
N ALA A 170 -15.51 -8.93 -3.67
CA ALA A 170 -16.25 -9.48 -2.54
C ALA A 170 -17.00 -10.78 -2.87
N PHE A 171 -17.44 -10.95 -4.13
CA PHE A 171 -18.28 -12.07 -4.52
C PHE A 171 -17.70 -12.95 -5.65
N ALA A 172 -16.68 -12.47 -6.36
CA ALA A 172 -16.08 -13.17 -7.50
C ALA A 172 -14.53 -13.13 -7.49
N TYR A 173 -13.91 -13.21 -6.31
CA TYR A 173 -12.45 -13.21 -6.20
C TYR A 173 -11.83 -14.40 -6.97
N PRO A 174 -10.63 -14.26 -7.59
CA PRO A 174 -9.96 -15.33 -8.30
C PRO A 174 -9.80 -16.60 -7.46
N ASP A 175 -9.77 -17.76 -8.13
CA ASP A 175 -9.50 -19.02 -7.46
C ASP A 175 -8.04 -19.08 -6.98
N THR A 176 -7.88 -19.01 -5.68
CA THR A 176 -6.59 -19.00 -4.97
C THR A 176 -6.74 -19.71 -3.63
N PRO A 177 -5.68 -20.23 -3.02
CA PRO A 177 -5.76 -20.85 -1.69
C PRO A 177 -6.36 -19.94 -0.59
N THR A 178 -6.31 -18.63 -0.79
CA THR A 178 -6.83 -17.63 0.18
C THR A 178 -8.17 -17.03 -0.27
N ARG A 179 -8.81 -17.56 -1.31
CA ARG A 179 -10.03 -17.00 -1.92
C ARG A 179 -11.11 -16.63 -0.90
N THR A 180 -11.49 -17.55 -0.03
CA THR A 180 -12.55 -17.33 0.98
C THR A 180 -12.22 -16.16 1.91
N ALA A 181 -11.02 -16.15 2.49
CA ALA A 181 -10.59 -15.08 3.38
C ALA A 181 -10.48 -13.72 2.65
N ARG A 182 -10.10 -13.74 1.37
CA ARG A 182 -10.04 -12.52 0.54
C ARG A 182 -11.42 -11.99 0.21
N MET A 183 -12.37 -12.86 -0.12
CA MET A 183 -13.76 -12.46 -0.34
C MET A 183 -14.38 -11.86 0.92
N GLU A 184 -14.14 -12.45 2.08
CA GLU A 184 -14.61 -11.91 3.36
C GLU A 184 -14.00 -10.51 3.65
N TYR A 185 -12.69 -10.34 3.42
CA TYR A 185 -12.05 -9.05 3.51
C TYR A 185 -12.74 -8.01 2.60
N PHE A 186 -12.97 -8.34 1.31
CA PHE A 186 -13.62 -7.42 0.38
C PHE A 186 -15.10 -7.15 0.71
N ARG A 187 -15.82 -8.09 1.35
CA ARG A 187 -17.16 -7.82 1.90
C ARG A 187 -17.09 -6.78 3.01
N GLY A 188 -16.09 -6.85 3.87
CA GLY A 188 -15.82 -5.80 4.86
C GLY A 188 -15.52 -4.45 4.22
N GLU A 189 -14.72 -4.42 3.14
CA GLU A 189 -14.43 -3.18 2.42
C GLU A 189 -15.65 -2.64 1.65
N LEU A 190 -16.52 -3.50 1.13
CA LEU A 190 -17.81 -3.09 0.57
C LEU A 190 -18.71 -2.44 1.61
N ALA A 191 -18.81 -3.06 2.79
CA ALA A 191 -19.56 -2.47 3.91
C ALA A 191 -18.98 -1.10 4.29
N ASN A 192 -17.65 -0.98 4.41
CA ASN A 192 -16.98 0.27 4.70
C ASN A 192 -17.17 1.32 3.59
N THR A 193 -17.22 0.91 2.32
CA THR A 193 -17.51 1.81 1.19
C THR A 193 -18.90 2.43 1.33
N LEU A 194 -19.91 1.63 1.63
CA LEU A 194 -21.28 2.08 1.80
C LEU A 194 -21.43 2.99 3.04
N LEU A 195 -20.79 2.60 4.15
CA LEU A 195 -20.79 3.38 5.38
C LEU A 195 -20.08 4.72 5.20
N PHE A 196 -18.91 4.73 4.60
CA PHE A 196 -18.15 5.95 4.33
C PHE A 196 -18.94 6.90 3.42
N ALA A 197 -19.56 6.38 2.36
CA ALA A 197 -20.38 7.20 1.46
C ALA A 197 -21.57 7.83 2.19
N ARG A 198 -22.26 7.09 3.06
CA ARG A 198 -23.39 7.59 3.88
C ARG A 198 -22.92 8.62 4.90
N GLU A 199 -21.84 8.34 5.64
CA GLU A 199 -21.28 9.22 6.65
C GLU A 199 -20.78 10.55 6.07
N SER A 200 -20.23 10.51 4.85
CA SER A 200 -19.73 11.67 4.11
C SER A 200 -20.79 12.37 3.25
N GLY A 201 -22.00 11.82 3.16
CA GLY A 201 -23.07 12.37 2.33
C GLY A 201 -22.79 12.37 0.82
N ILE A 202 -22.01 11.39 0.33
CA ILE A 202 -21.60 11.29 -1.08
C ILE A 202 -22.25 10.09 -1.77
N ASP A 203 -22.37 10.16 -3.10
CA ASP A 203 -22.76 8.99 -3.90
C ASP A 203 -21.64 7.94 -3.86
N PRO A 204 -21.88 6.69 -3.41
CA PRO A 204 -20.87 5.63 -3.38
C PRO A 204 -20.26 5.34 -4.76
N PHE A 205 -20.96 5.62 -5.84
CA PHE A 205 -20.47 5.47 -7.20
C PHE A 205 -19.56 6.61 -7.67
N SER A 206 -19.48 7.71 -6.93
CA SER A 206 -18.54 8.81 -7.20
C SER A 206 -17.09 8.45 -6.82
N LEU A 207 -16.91 7.46 -5.96
CA LEU A 207 -15.59 7.04 -5.48
C LEU A 207 -14.80 6.36 -6.59
N ARG A 208 -13.59 6.89 -6.86
CA ARG A 208 -12.63 6.37 -7.83
C ARG A 208 -11.36 5.95 -7.13
N GLY A 209 -10.76 4.86 -7.59
CA GLY A 209 -9.55 4.33 -6.96
C GLY A 209 -8.86 3.27 -7.80
N SER A 210 -8.06 2.42 -7.15
CA SER A 210 -7.38 1.31 -7.78
C SER A 210 -8.35 0.17 -8.14
N TYR A 211 -7.88 -0.80 -8.92
CA TYR A 211 -8.65 -2.02 -9.24
C TYR A 211 -9.02 -2.86 -8.01
N ALA A 212 -8.37 -2.63 -6.87
CA ALA A 212 -8.69 -3.27 -5.59
C ALA A 212 -9.52 -2.38 -4.67
N GLY A 213 -9.90 -1.16 -5.10
CA GLY A 213 -10.73 -0.25 -4.32
C GLY A 213 -9.97 0.69 -3.39
N ALA A 214 -8.64 0.79 -3.49
CA ALA A 214 -7.85 1.76 -2.73
C ALA A 214 -8.04 3.16 -3.30
N ILE A 215 -8.19 4.17 -2.43
CA ILE A 215 -8.67 5.51 -2.77
C ILE A 215 -7.62 6.59 -2.49
N GLY A 216 -7.51 7.51 -3.43
CA GLY A 216 -6.87 8.80 -3.24
C GLY A 216 -5.34 8.78 -3.21
N TRP A 217 -4.75 9.86 -2.70
CA TRP A 217 -3.31 10.04 -2.57
C TRP A 217 -2.62 8.93 -1.77
N PRO A 218 -3.18 8.51 -0.60
CA PRO A 218 -2.54 7.51 0.24
C PRO A 218 -2.90 6.08 -0.16
N GLN A 219 -3.75 5.86 -1.17
CA GLN A 219 -4.28 4.53 -1.54
C GLN A 219 -4.88 3.77 -0.35
N PHE A 220 -5.66 4.46 0.47
CA PHE A 220 -6.36 3.82 1.58
C PHE A 220 -7.55 2.99 1.08
N MET A 221 -7.71 1.81 1.65
CA MET A 221 -8.97 1.07 1.55
C MET A 221 -10.09 1.81 2.31
N PRO A 222 -11.35 1.66 1.91
CA PRO A 222 -12.48 2.33 2.58
C PRO A 222 -12.50 2.14 4.10
N GLY A 223 -12.17 0.94 4.58
CA GLY A 223 -12.03 0.66 6.01
C GLY A 223 -10.90 1.47 6.67
N SER A 224 -9.79 1.66 5.96
CA SER A 224 -8.68 2.49 6.45
C SER A 224 -9.05 3.98 6.46
N ILE A 225 -9.83 4.47 5.49
CA ILE A 225 -10.33 5.86 5.49
C ILE A 225 -11.18 6.10 6.74
N ARG A 226 -12.13 5.22 7.03
CA ARG A 226 -13.01 5.35 8.21
C ARG A 226 -12.27 5.24 9.54
N SER A 227 -11.19 4.47 9.59
CA SER A 227 -10.44 4.23 10.84
C SER A 227 -9.34 5.27 11.07
N TYR A 228 -8.71 5.79 10.02
CA TYR A 228 -7.49 6.57 10.11
C TYR A 228 -7.53 7.88 9.31
N GLY A 229 -8.57 8.12 8.51
CA GLY A 229 -8.76 9.37 7.80
C GLY A 229 -8.87 10.55 8.77
N VAL A 230 -8.22 11.65 8.46
CA VAL A 230 -8.21 12.88 9.25
C VAL A 230 -8.52 14.05 8.34
N ASP A 231 -9.49 14.87 8.72
CA ASP A 231 -9.66 16.23 8.21
C ASP A 231 -8.49 17.07 8.74
N PHE A 232 -7.42 17.09 7.97
CA PHE A 232 -6.17 17.73 8.42
C PHE A 232 -6.05 19.17 7.93
N ASP A 233 -6.83 19.61 6.92
CA ASP A 233 -6.92 21.02 6.54
C ASP A 233 -8.02 21.77 7.29
N GLY A 234 -8.94 21.07 7.96
CA GLY A 234 -9.97 21.65 8.82
C GLY A 234 -11.18 22.19 8.08
N ASP A 235 -11.46 21.68 6.88
CA ASP A 235 -12.60 22.11 6.06
C ASP A 235 -13.93 21.41 6.43
N GLY A 236 -13.89 20.48 7.40
CA GLY A 236 -15.04 19.70 7.87
C GLY A 236 -15.25 18.38 7.12
N LYS A 237 -14.30 17.96 6.29
CA LYS A 237 -14.36 16.72 5.49
C LYS A 237 -13.06 15.98 5.51
N VAL A 238 -13.10 14.68 5.28
CA VAL A 238 -11.92 13.85 4.98
C VAL A 238 -11.89 13.57 3.49
N ASP A 239 -11.10 14.34 2.73
CA ASP A 239 -10.98 14.20 1.27
C ASP A 239 -9.60 13.70 0.85
N LEU A 240 -9.34 12.42 1.02
CA LEU A 240 -8.07 11.80 0.61
C LEU A 240 -7.84 11.77 -0.90
N ARG A 241 -8.85 12.16 -1.69
CA ARG A 241 -8.73 12.16 -3.14
C ARG A 241 -8.24 13.51 -3.67
N ASN A 242 -8.70 14.61 -3.09
CA ASN A 242 -8.42 15.94 -3.61
C ASN A 242 -7.56 16.79 -2.66
N SER A 243 -7.61 16.52 -1.33
CA SER A 243 -6.77 17.21 -0.35
C SER A 243 -5.46 16.43 -0.10
N PRO A 244 -4.29 16.93 -0.58
CA PRO A 244 -3.00 16.38 -0.17
C PRO A 244 -2.74 16.58 1.31
N VAL A 245 -3.33 17.61 1.93
CA VAL A 245 -3.17 17.92 3.35
C VAL A 245 -3.81 16.84 4.21
N ASP A 246 -5.04 16.42 3.88
CA ASP A 246 -5.72 15.32 4.56
C ASP A 246 -4.97 14.01 4.38
N ALA A 247 -4.43 13.77 3.17
CA ALA A 247 -3.62 12.60 2.90
C ALA A 247 -2.37 12.55 3.78
N ILE A 248 -1.67 13.68 3.97
CA ILE A 248 -0.50 13.83 4.84
C ILE A 248 -0.87 13.48 6.29
N GLY A 249 -1.91 14.11 6.83
CA GLY A 249 -2.38 13.85 8.18
C GLY A 249 -2.83 12.41 8.40
N SER A 250 -3.58 11.86 7.44
CA SER A 250 -4.11 10.50 7.51
C SER A 250 -3.00 9.42 7.44
N ILE A 251 -1.95 9.62 6.63
CA ILE A 251 -0.79 8.74 6.61
C ILE A 251 -0.09 8.74 7.97
N ALA A 252 0.16 9.93 8.54
CA ALA A 252 0.81 10.04 9.84
C ALA A 252 -0.02 9.38 10.95
N ASN A 253 -1.34 9.61 10.96
CA ASN A 253 -2.27 8.97 11.90
C ASN A 253 -2.29 7.44 11.74
N PHE A 254 -2.30 6.94 10.51
CA PHE A 254 -2.21 5.49 10.23
C PHE A 254 -0.94 4.88 10.84
N LEU A 255 0.21 5.49 10.63
CA LEU A 255 1.48 4.98 11.16
C LEU A 255 1.49 4.96 12.69
N VAL A 256 0.99 6.00 13.34
CA VAL A 256 0.87 6.05 14.82
C VAL A 256 -0.08 4.96 15.31
N ALA A 257 -1.23 4.78 14.69
CA ALA A 257 -2.18 3.74 15.03
C ALA A 257 -1.60 2.32 14.86
N HIS A 258 -0.58 2.18 14.03
CA HIS A 258 0.16 0.93 13.80
C HIS A 258 1.51 0.86 14.53
N GLY A 259 1.67 1.65 15.58
CA GLY A 259 2.79 1.54 16.50
C GLY A 259 4.02 2.39 16.15
N TRP A 260 3.88 3.39 15.28
CA TRP A 260 4.96 4.35 15.07
C TRP A 260 5.35 5.04 16.39
N LYS A 261 6.63 5.07 16.68
CA LYS A 261 7.18 5.74 17.87
C LYS A 261 8.01 6.94 17.47
N ARG A 262 7.64 8.09 18.02
CA ARG A 262 8.35 9.36 17.79
C ARG A 262 9.82 9.25 18.16
N GLY A 263 10.69 9.69 17.27
CA GLY A 263 12.14 9.75 17.51
C GLY A 263 12.87 8.41 17.39
N GLU A 264 12.17 7.27 17.28
CA GLU A 264 12.84 6.01 17.00
C GLU A 264 13.26 5.91 15.52
N PRO A 265 14.43 5.34 15.22
CA PRO A 265 14.86 5.07 13.85
C PRO A 265 14.05 3.96 13.18
N THR A 266 14.21 3.83 11.87
CA THR A 266 13.54 2.77 11.10
C THR A 266 14.42 1.54 10.90
N VAL A 267 15.64 1.71 10.39
CA VAL A 267 16.53 0.60 10.00
C VAL A 267 18.00 0.91 10.24
N PHE A 268 18.77 -0.15 10.45
CA PHE A 268 20.23 -0.13 10.52
C PHE A 268 20.81 -1.14 9.54
N PRO A 269 21.82 -0.76 8.72
CA PRO A 269 22.51 -1.72 7.86
C PRO A 269 23.20 -2.80 8.68
N ALA A 270 23.17 -4.04 8.20
CA ALA A 270 23.80 -5.16 8.88
C ALA A 270 24.56 -6.06 7.89
N SER A 271 25.53 -6.78 8.40
CA SER A 271 26.26 -7.84 7.70
C SER A 271 26.17 -9.14 8.47
N LEU A 272 26.39 -10.25 7.79
CA LEU A 272 26.50 -11.56 8.40
C LEU A 272 27.98 -11.91 8.58
N ASP A 273 28.34 -12.39 9.76
CA ASP A 273 29.68 -12.87 10.05
C ASP A 273 29.84 -14.28 9.47
N PRO A 274 30.69 -14.49 8.45
CA PRO A 274 30.88 -15.81 7.83
C PRO A 274 31.33 -16.89 8.79
N ALA A 275 32.01 -16.52 9.89
CA ALA A 275 32.49 -17.46 10.89
C ALA A 275 31.41 -17.98 11.84
N SER A 276 30.23 -17.35 11.85
CA SER A 276 29.13 -17.69 12.78
C SER A 276 28.25 -18.84 12.29
N GLY A 277 28.55 -19.45 11.14
CA GLY A 277 27.71 -20.50 10.55
C GLY A 277 26.32 -20.00 10.16
N SER A 278 25.29 -20.81 10.32
CA SER A 278 23.88 -20.50 9.91
C SER A 278 22.97 -20.06 11.06
N GLY A 279 23.50 -19.75 12.23
CA GLY A 279 22.70 -19.35 13.41
C GLY A 279 21.77 -18.16 13.19
N TRP A 280 22.11 -17.29 12.25
CA TRP A 280 21.30 -16.13 11.86
C TRP A 280 20.01 -16.50 11.09
N GLU A 281 19.92 -17.68 10.47
CA GLU A 281 18.77 -18.10 9.68
C GLU A 281 17.49 -18.19 10.51
N MET A 282 17.60 -18.44 11.81
CA MET A 282 16.48 -18.47 12.72
C MET A 282 15.73 -17.12 12.83
N PHE A 283 16.36 -16.01 12.46
CA PHE A 283 15.76 -14.68 12.47
C PHE A 283 15.01 -14.35 11.18
N LEU A 284 15.13 -15.19 10.14
CA LEU A 284 14.36 -15.03 8.90
C LEU A 284 12.91 -15.46 9.09
N ASN A 285 12.02 -14.84 8.29
CA ASN A 285 10.59 -15.20 8.23
C ASN A 285 9.88 -15.15 9.59
N GLN A 286 10.35 -14.31 10.51
CA GLN A 286 9.81 -14.18 11.86
C GLN A 286 8.61 -13.23 11.97
N GLY A 287 7.98 -12.89 10.84
CA GLY A 287 6.85 -11.97 10.77
C GLY A 287 7.26 -10.54 10.50
N LEU A 288 6.35 -9.61 10.76
CA LEU A 288 6.51 -8.18 10.49
C LEU A 288 6.49 -7.40 11.80
N GLU A 289 7.43 -7.70 12.68
CA GLU A 289 7.56 -7.08 13.99
C GLU A 289 9.02 -7.10 14.49
N ALA A 290 9.37 -6.11 15.31
CA ALA A 290 10.64 -6.07 16.04
C ALA A 290 10.47 -6.84 17.35
N LYS A 291 11.22 -7.93 17.54
CA LYS A 291 11.04 -8.82 18.72
C LYS A 291 12.33 -9.38 19.31
N PHE A 292 13.44 -9.19 18.65
CA PHE A 292 14.73 -9.72 19.10
C PHE A 292 15.59 -8.61 19.70
N ARG A 293 16.30 -8.97 20.75
CA ARG A 293 17.28 -8.09 21.40
C ARG A 293 18.57 -8.03 20.59
N LEU A 294 19.30 -6.93 20.72
CA LEU A 294 20.56 -6.71 20.00
C LEU A 294 21.63 -7.76 20.35
N ASP A 295 21.69 -8.17 21.62
CA ASP A 295 22.62 -9.19 22.10
C ASP A 295 22.34 -10.59 21.48
N GLU A 296 21.06 -10.97 21.35
CA GLU A 296 20.64 -12.23 20.68
C GLU A 296 21.05 -12.22 19.19
N ILE A 297 20.79 -11.10 18.51
CA ILE A 297 21.15 -10.90 17.11
C ILE A 297 22.66 -10.99 16.89
N ARG A 298 23.44 -10.36 17.77
CA ARG A 298 24.92 -10.41 17.72
C ARG A 298 25.48 -11.79 18.01
N ALA A 299 24.90 -12.51 18.97
CA ALA A 299 25.30 -13.89 19.29
C ALA A 299 25.13 -14.82 18.09
N ALA A 300 24.14 -14.56 17.23
CA ALA A 300 23.92 -15.30 16.00
C ALA A 300 24.80 -14.87 14.81
N GLY A 301 25.74 -13.94 15.00
CA GLY A 301 26.64 -13.48 13.96
C GLY A 301 26.12 -12.38 13.05
N ILE A 302 25.01 -11.73 13.41
CA ILE A 302 24.51 -10.56 12.68
C ILE A 302 25.18 -9.32 13.27
N ARG A 303 25.87 -8.54 12.43
CA ARG A 303 26.66 -7.36 12.83
C ARG A 303 26.08 -6.09 12.22
N PRO A 304 25.45 -5.20 13.00
CA PRO A 304 25.10 -3.89 12.51
C PRO A 304 26.36 -3.10 12.17
N THR A 305 26.33 -2.35 11.06
CA THR A 305 27.45 -1.51 10.62
C THR A 305 27.47 -0.13 11.31
N VAL A 306 26.33 0.25 11.87
CA VAL A 306 26.14 1.44 12.71
C VAL A 306 25.53 0.95 14.02
N GLU A 307 26.06 1.41 15.16
CA GLU A 307 25.61 0.97 16.48
C GLU A 307 24.15 1.40 16.75
N PRO A 308 23.22 0.43 16.90
CA PRO A 308 21.84 0.75 17.27
C PRO A 308 21.71 0.97 18.78
N PRO A 309 20.65 1.65 19.24
CA PRO A 309 20.33 1.72 20.66
C PRO A 309 20.13 0.32 21.27
N ALA A 310 20.75 0.08 22.43
CA ALA A 310 20.81 -1.27 23.03
C ALA A 310 19.47 -1.71 23.65
N ASP A 311 18.58 -0.79 23.95
CA ASP A 311 17.29 -1.00 24.60
C ASP A 311 16.13 -1.25 23.62
N MET A 312 16.42 -1.20 22.32
CA MET A 312 15.43 -1.46 21.25
C MET A 312 15.38 -2.92 20.87
N LEU A 313 14.22 -3.32 20.33
CA LEU A 313 14.03 -4.61 19.67
C LEU A 313 14.15 -4.43 18.15
N PHE A 314 14.55 -5.52 17.47
CA PHE A 314 14.77 -5.55 16.04
C PHE A 314 14.18 -6.82 15.40
N GLY A 315 14.00 -6.79 14.08
CA GLY A 315 13.80 -7.96 13.24
C GLY A 315 14.82 -7.98 12.12
N LEU A 316 15.24 -9.16 11.67
CA LEU A 316 16.12 -9.29 10.52
C LEU A 316 15.32 -9.05 9.23
N VAL A 317 15.78 -8.11 8.43
CA VAL A 317 15.21 -7.75 7.13
C VAL A 317 16.18 -8.24 6.05
N ASP A 318 15.71 -9.14 5.18
CA ASP A 318 16.44 -9.66 4.04
C ASP A 318 15.90 -9.07 2.73
N LEU A 319 16.75 -8.40 1.98
CA LEU A 319 16.44 -7.83 0.68
C LEU A 319 17.12 -8.65 -0.41
N GLN A 320 16.47 -9.73 -0.83
CA GLN A 320 17.01 -10.69 -1.79
C GLN A 320 17.18 -10.06 -3.18
N ASN A 321 18.35 -10.29 -3.81
CA ASN A 321 18.75 -9.71 -5.09
C ASN A 321 18.86 -10.74 -6.23
N GLY A 322 18.07 -11.81 -6.19
CA GLY A 322 18.16 -12.88 -7.20
C GLY A 322 19.52 -13.57 -7.17
N GLY A 323 20.33 -13.41 -8.23
CA GLY A 323 21.69 -13.98 -8.29
C GLY A 323 22.78 -13.10 -7.66
N ALA A 324 22.47 -11.88 -7.21
CA ALA A 324 23.39 -10.99 -6.50
C ALA A 324 23.28 -11.18 -4.98
N PRO A 325 24.26 -10.71 -4.18
CA PRO A 325 24.21 -10.80 -2.73
C PRO A 325 22.95 -10.16 -2.13
N THR A 326 22.34 -10.83 -1.16
CA THR A 326 21.25 -10.30 -0.35
C THR A 326 21.76 -9.17 0.55
N GLU A 327 21.01 -8.07 0.64
CA GLU A 327 21.27 -7.03 1.62
C GLU A 327 20.53 -7.36 2.91
N TYR A 328 21.21 -7.15 4.06
CA TYR A 328 20.61 -7.38 5.38
C TYR A 328 20.53 -6.09 6.18
N TRP A 329 19.44 -5.95 6.92
CA TRP A 329 19.17 -4.81 7.76
C TRP A 329 18.52 -5.25 9.08
N LEU A 330 18.73 -4.47 10.12
CA LEU A 330 17.93 -4.58 11.34
C LEU A 330 16.79 -3.59 11.25
N GLY A 331 15.57 -4.10 11.14
CA GLY A 331 14.35 -3.30 11.18
C GLY A 331 13.96 -3.03 12.63
N ALA A 332 13.85 -1.76 13.00
CA ALA A 332 13.29 -1.34 14.27
C ALA A 332 11.74 -1.29 14.20
N ASN A 333 11.08 -0.97 15.31
CA ASN A 333 9.63 -0.90 15.36
C ASN A 333 9.01 -0.02 14.27
N ASN A 334 9.60 1.14 13.98
CA ASN A 334 9.11 2.06 12.97
C ASN A 334 9.21 1.52 11.53
N PHE A 335 10.18 0.65 11.25
CA PHE A 335 10.20 -0.08 9.98
C PHE A 335 8.98 -0.98 9.83
N PHE A 336 8.64 -1.71 10.89
CA PHE A 336 7.49 -2.62 10.86
C PHE A 336 6.15 -1.87 10.88
N ALA A 337 6.08 -0.66 11.44
CA ALA A 337 4.92 0.22 11.29
C ALA A 337 4.67 0.58 9.80
N ILE A 338 5.73 0.85 9.02
CA ILE A 338 5.60 1.05 7.56
C ILE A 338 5.11 -0.22 6.86
N THR A 339 5.55 -1.41 7.29
CA THR A 339 5.08 -2.67 6.69
C THR A 339 3.59 -2.94 6.92
N GLN A 340 2.92 -2.24 7.83
CA GLN A 340 1.47 -2.36 8.00
C GLN A 340 0.70 -1.70 6.85
N TYR A 341 1.33 -0.77 6.14
CA TYR A 341 0.79 -0.19 4.93
C TYR A 341 0.75 -1.21 3.77
N ASN A 342 1.84 -1.93 3.61
CA ASN A 342 1.97 -3.03 2.66
C ASN A 342 2.94 -4.07 3.26
N ARG A 343 2.49 -5.32 3.43
CA ARG A 343 3.21 -6.40 4.14
C ARG A 343 4.45 -6.90 3.38
N SER A 344 5.39 -5.99 3.10
CA SER A 344 6.59 -6.26 2.31
C SER A 344 7.79 -5.45 2.81
N PHE A 345 8.91 -6.12 3.05
CA PHE A 345 10.18 -5.46 3.35
C PHE A 345 10.65 -4.58 2.19
N PHE A 346 10.46 -5.05 0.95
CA PHE A 346 10.81 -4.26 -0.25
C PHE A 346 10.02 -2.96 -0.33
N TYR A 347 8.73 -3.01 0.01
CA TYR A 347 7.90 -1.81 0.07
C TYR A 347 8.43 -0.82 1.11
N ALA A 348 8.59 -1.27 2.36
CA ALA A 348 9.02 -0.39 3.45
C ALA A 348 10.40 0.23 3.18
N MET A 349 11.36 -0.54 2.65
CA MET A 349 12.66 0.00 2.24
C MET A 349 12.54 0.98 1.07
N SER A 350 11.64 0.75 0.10
CA SER A 350 11.43 1.71 -1.00
C SER A 350 10.85 3.04 -0.51
N VAL A 351 9.96 3.01 0.47
CA VAL A 351 9.44 4.22 1.14
C VAL A 351 10.57 5.00 1.80
N ILE A 352 11.40 4.30 2.59
CA ILE A 352 12.54 4.92 3.30
C ILE A 352 13.56 5.49 2.32
N ASP A 353 13.95 4.71 1.31
CA ASP A 353 14.96 5.11 0.34
C ASP A 353 14.50 6.28 -0.54
N LEU A 354 13.22 6.26 -0.97
CA LEU A 354 12.66 7.36 -1.74
C LEU A 354 12.58 8.63 -0.88
N GLY A 355 12.08 8.54 0.35
CA GLY A 355 11.99 9.67 1.27
C GLY A 355 13.37 10.31 1.52
N ARG A 356 14.40 9.49 1.79
CA ARG A 356 15.79 9.95 1.96
C ARG A 356 16.33 10.61 0.69
N ALA A 357 16.07 10.01 -0.49
CA ALA A 357 16.53 10.57 -1.77
C ALA A 357 15.88 11.94 -2.05
N VAL A 358 14.58 12.09 -1.77
CA VAL A 358 13.87 13.37 -1.92
C VAL A 358 14.42 14.41 -0.92
N ARG A 359 14.62 14.04 0.35
CA ARG A 359 15.20 14.94 1.35
C ARG A 359 16.58 15.43 0.92
N THR A 360 17.46 14.52 0.49
CA THR A 360 18.80 14.86 0.02
C THR A 360 18.75 15.79 -1.21
N ALA A 361 17.88 15.51 -2.19
CA ALA A 361 17.73 16.35 -3.38
C ALA A 361 17.17 17.74 -3.05
N ARG A 362 16.42 17.87 -1.95
CA ARG A 362 15.92 19.16 -1.45
C ARG A 362 16.98 19.99 -0.75
N GLY A 363 18.14 19.41 -0.40
CA GLY A 363 19.25 20.10 0.29
C GLY A 363 19.21 19.95 1.82
N GLY A 364 18.57 18.88 2.32
CA GLY A 364 18.44 18.55 3.76
C GLY A 364 19.16 17.29 4.15
#